data_f6533dc4f8ed137d9cf3d544ce49ff33
#
_entry.id   f6533dc4f8ed137d9cf3d544ce49ff33
#
_cell.length_a   1.000
_cell.length_b   1.000
_cell.length_c   1.000
_cell.angle_alpha   90.00
_cell.angle_beta   90.00
_cell.angle_gamma   90.00
#
_symmetry.space_group_name_H-M   'P 1'
#
loop_
_entity.id
_entity.type
_entity.pdbx_description
1 polymer ?
#
loop_
_entity_poly.entity_id
_entity_poly.type
_entity_poly.pdbx_seq_one_letter_code
_entity_poly.pdbx_strand_id
1 'polypeptide(L)'
;MDRRCEERKVTNVNTEIQGEEHWTNSGPARLFMWRKHVPSNAQRKGVILFVHGSSMASTPTFDLVVPGRPDSSVMEWFARQGFDTWCVDMQGYGRSTKDRRNNSDIATGAEDCAAAAAYIRSLVSGER
;
A
#
# COMPACT_ATOMS: atom_id res chain seq x y z
N MET A 1 5.20 37.23 15.68
CA MET A 1 5.08 35.80 15.36
C MET A 1 4.13 35.59 14.22
N ASP A 2 4.58 34.92 13.22
CA ASP A 2 3.77 34.68 12.04
C ASP A 2 2.98 33.38 12.16
N ARG A 3 1.70 33.50 12.42
CA ARG A 3 0.82 32.33 12.51
C ARG A 3 0.76 31.52 11.25
N ARG A 4 1.00 32.15 10.10
CA ARG A 4 1.03 31.43 8.83
C ARG A 4 2.15 30.43 8.76
N CYS A 5 3.26 30.69 9.44
CA CYS A 5 4.35 29.72 9.50
C CYS A 5 3.94 28.48 10.27
N GLU A 6 3.23 28.65 11.37
CA GLU A 6 2.74 27.52 12.15
C GLU A 6 1.70 26.72 11.37
N GLU A 7 0.77 27.41 10.74
CA GLU A 7 -0.26 26.76 9.95
C GLU A 7 0.36 25.95 8.81
N ARG A 8 1.34 26.51 8.11
CA ARG A 8 2.03 25.79 7.05
C ARG A 8 2.78 24.57 7.58
N LYS A 9 3.38 24.70 8.75
CA LYS A 9 4.07 23.59 9.38
C LYS A 9 3.14 22.42 9.62
N VAL A 10 1.98 22.70 10.20
CA VAL A 10 0.96 21.69 10.47
C VAL A 10 0.45 21.11 9.15
N THR A 11 0.16 21.96 8.17
CA THR A 11 -0.32 21.54 6.87
C THR A 11 0.70 20.65 6.18
N ASN A 12 1.98 21.00 6.22
CA ASN A 12 3.03 20.21 5.59
C ASN A 12 3.13 18.82 6.21
N VAL A 13 3.06 18.73 7.53
CA VAL A 13 3.04 17.44 8.21
C VAL A 13 1.84 16.61 7.75
N ASN A 14 0.69 17.28 7.59
CA ASN A 14 -0.56 16.60 7.24
C ASN A 14 -0.65 16.18 5.78
N THR A 15 0.18 16.75 4.90
CA THR A 15 0.16 16.43 3.47
C THR A 15 1.30 15.51 3.04
N GLU A 16 2.13 15.10 4.00
CA GLU A 16 3.26 14.26 3.69
C GLU A 16 2.83 12.82 3.44
N ILE A 17 3.36 12.23 2.37
CA ILE A 17 3.10 10.82 2.05
C ILE A 17 3.90 9.96 3.02
N GLN A 18 3.23 8.99 3.63
CA GLN A 18 3.86 8.07 4.56
C GLN A 18 3.72 6.64 4.06
N GLY A 19 4.78 5.85 4.27
CA GLY A 19 4.77 4.43 3.98
C GLY A 19 4.60 3.63 5.26
N GLU A 20 3.79 2.56 5.19
CA GLU A 20 3.53 1.69 6.32
C GLU A 20 3.58 0.23 5.89
N GLU A 21 4.23 -0.60 6.69
CA GLU A 21 4.24 -2.04 6.49
C GLU A 21 3.06 -2.65 7.22
N HIS A 22 2.38 -3.57 6.56
CA HIS A 22 1.28 -4.31 7.15
C HIS A 22 1.41 -5.78 6.79
N TRP A 23 0.77 -6.62 7.59
CA TRP A 23 0.80 -8.06 7.39
C TRP A 23 -0.59 -8.64 7.62
N THR A 24 -0.97 -9.60 6.80
CA THR A 24 -2.20 -10.35 7.01
C THR A 24 -1.97 -11.81 6.67
N ASN A 25 -2.95 -12.65 6.91
CA ASN A 25 -2.84 -14.08 6.63
C ASN A 25 -3.80 -14.50 5.53
N SER A 26 -3.34 -15.39 4.67
CA SER A 26 -4.16 -16.05 3.67
C SER A 26 -3.99 -17.55 3.89
N GLY A 27 -4.90 -18.17 4.63
CA GLY A 27 -4.71 -19.54 5.10
C GLY A 27 -3.43 -19.63 5.94
N PRO A 28 -2.51 -20.55 5.63
CA PRO A 28 -1.26 -20.68 6.36
C PRO A 28 -0.20 -19.68 5.93
N ALA A 29 -0.42 -18.95 4.84
CA ALA A 29 0.55 -17.99 4.33
C ALA A 29 0.41 -16.64 5.00
N ARG A 30 1.55 -16.00 5.24
CA ARG A 30 1.60 -14.64 5.75
C ARG A 30 1.95 -13.71 4.60
N LEU A 31 1.13 -12.70 4.38
CA LEU A 31 1.27 -11.78 3.26
C LEU A 31 1.80 -10.43 3.72
N PHE A 32 2.81 -9.94 3.03
CA PHE A 32 3.32 -8.59 3.23
C PHE A 32 2.50 -7.60 2.42
N MET A 33 2.14 -6.49 3.05
CA MET A 33 1.42 -5.40 2.40
C MET A 33 2.14 -4.08 2.65
N TRP A 34 2.13 -3.22 1.66
CA TRP A 34 2.76 -1.91 1.74
C TRP A 34 1.72 -0.85 1.46
N ARG A 35 1.66 0.17 2.30
CA ARG A 35 0.68 1.25 2.17
C ARG A 35 1.40 2.57 1.99
N LYS A 36 0.93 3.38 1.05
CA LYS A 36 1.36 4.78 0.94
C LYS A 36 0.15 5.68 0.84
N HIS A 37 0.08 6.65 1.72
CA HIS A 37 -1.04 7.57 1.79
C HIS A 37 -0.66 8.83 2.55
N VAL A 38 -1.54 9.81 2.52
CA VAL A 38 -1.44 11.01 3.35
C VAL A 38 -2.37 10.80 4.56
N PRO A 39 -1.81 10.51 5.77
CA PRO A 39 -2.62 10.03 6.90
C PRO A 39 -3.74 10.95 7.36
N SER A 40 -3.53 12.25 7.26
CA SER A 40 -4.49 13.21 7.76
C SER A 40 -5.43 13.75 6.70
N ASN A 41 -5.48 13.09 5.54
CA ASN A 41 -6.41 13.50 4.50
C ASN A 41 -7.81 13.00 4.85
N ALA A 42 -8.64 13.91 5.39
CA ALA A 42 -9.99 13.58 5.82
C ALA A 42 -10.92 13.27 4.65
N GLN A 43 -10.54 13.70 3.43
CA GLN A 43 -11.38 13.50 2.24
C GLN A 43 -10.72 12.53 1.28
N ARG A 44 -10.47 11.34 1.78
CA ARG A 44 -9.92 10.27 0.99
C ARG A 44 -10.84 9.97 -0.20
N LYS A 45 -10.27 9.95 -1.41
CA LYS A 45 -11.04 9.68 -2.62
C LYS A 45 -11.40 8.23 -2.79
N GLY A 46 -10.63 7.35 -2.19
CA GLY A 46 -10.87 5.92 -2.27
C GLY A 46 -9.63 5.15 -1.91
N VAL A 47 -9.74 3.84 -1.97
CA VAL A 47 -8.65 2.92 -1.69
C VAL A 47 -8.30 2.17 -2.97
N ILE A 48 -7.01 2.08 -3.27
CA ILE A 48 -6.52 1.33 -4.42
C ILE A 48 -5.61 0.21 -3.91
N LEU A 49 -5.91 -1.01 -4.30
CA LEU A 49 -5.03 -2.15 -4.04
C LEU A 49 -4.38 -2.57 -5.35
N PHE A 50 -3.06 -2.43 -5.42
CA PHE A 50 -2.28 -2.85 -6.57
C PHE A 50 -1.83 -4.30 -6.39
N VAL A 51 -1.98 -5.08 -7.44
CA VAL A 51 -1.64 -6.51 -7.43
C VAL A 51 -0.66 -6.79 -8.57
N HIS A 52 0.49 -7.36 -8.22
CA HIS A 52 1.55 -7.61 -9.19
C HIS A 52 1.22 -8.81 -10.10
N GLY A 53 1.90 -8.86 -11.24
CA GLY A 53 1.87 -10.01 -12.14
C GLY A 53 2.85 -11.09 -11.71
N SER A 54 3.09 -12.04 -12.60
CA SER A 54 3.95 -13.17 -12.31
C SER A 54 5.39 -12.78 -12.44
N SER A 55 6.24 -12.46 -12.00
CA SER A 55 7.67 -12.21 -12.17
C SER A 55 8.28 -11.21 -11.22
N MET A 56 7.47 -10.29 -10.68
CA MET A 56 7.98 -9.25 -9.79
C MET A 56 7.05 -9.07 -8.60
N ALA A 57 7.63 -8.79 -7.44
CA ALA A 57 6.87 -8.40 -6.25
C ALA A 57 6.25 -7.01 -6.44
N SER A 58 5.33 -6.65 -5.55
CA SER A 58 4.54 -5.42 -5.71
C SER A 58 5.34 -4.14 -5.49
N THR A 59 6.15 -4.08 -4.43
CA THR A 59 6.86 -2.84 -4.12
C THR A 59 7.75 -2.36 -5.28
N PRO A 60 8.62 -3.19 -5.88
CA PRO A 60 9.42 -2.71 -7.00
C PRO A 60 8.59 -2.39 -8.24
N THR A 61 7.38 -2.95 -8.36
CA THR A 61 6.51 -2.68 -9.51
C THR A 61 5.77 -1.37 -9.34
N PHE A 62 5.18 -1.13 -8.18
CA PHE A 62 4.24 -0.02 -7.97
C PHE A 62 4.81 1.13 -7.17
N ASP A 63 5.91 0.91 -6.44
CA ASP A 63 6.50 1.95 -5.61
C ASP A 63 7.99 2.10 -5.88
N LEU A 64 8.35 2.14 -7.15
CA LEU A 64 9.73 2.40 -7.55
C LEU A 64 10.01 3.90 -7.42
N VAL A 65 10.79 4.26 -6.42
CA VAL A 65 11.17 5.65 -6.17
C VAL A 65 12.55 5.91 -6.76
N VAL A 66 12.61 6.82 -7.73
CA VAL A 66 13.87 7.17 -8.39
C VAL A 66 14.24 8.60 -7.97
N PRO A 67 15.43 8.81 -7.39
CA PRO A 67 15.87 10.16 -7.02
C PRO A 67 15.86 11.10 -8.23
N GLY A 68 15.29 12.29 -8.03
CA GLY A 68 15.18 13.28 -9.10
C GLY A 68 14.01 13.06 -10.04
N ARG A 69 13.24 12.00 -9.85
CA ARG A 69 12.05 11.73 -10.66
C ARG A 69 10.81 11.60 -9.77
N PRO A 70 10.12 12.71 -9.47
CA PRO A 70 9.05 12.70 -8.47
C PRO A 70 7.84 11.85 -8.84
N ASP A 71 7.65 11.55 -10.12
CA ASP A 71 6.50 10.76 -10.56
C ASP A 71 6.85 9.31 -10.91
N SER A 72 7.98 8.83 -10.43
CA SER A 72 8.41 7.46 -10.72
C SER A 72 7.57 6.40 -9.99
N SER A 73 7.02 6.74 -8.82
CA SER A 73 6.21 5.81 -8.05
C SER A 73 4.73 6.00 -8.37
N VAL A 74 4.10 4.93 -8.87
CA VAL A 74 2.66 4.93 -9.15
C VAL A 74 1.87 5.14 -7.86
N MET A 75 2.28 4.48 -6.78
CA MET A 75 1.61 4.61 -5.50
C MET A 75 1.68 6.05 -4.97
N GLU A 76 2.85 6.69 -5.07
CA GLU A 76 2.98 8.06 -4.61
C GLU A 76 2.17 9.03 -5.46
N TRP A 77 2.11 8.78 -6.77
CA TRP A 77 1.30 9.63 -7.64
C TRP A 77 -0.16 9.63 -7.22
N PHE A 78 -0.72 8.44 -6.99
CA PHE A 78 -2.12 8.34 -6.56
C PHE A 78 -2.32 8.82 -5.13
N ALA A 79 -1.34 8.62 -4.25
CA ALA A 79 -1.44 9.15 -2.89
C ALA A 79 -1.53 10.68 -2.89
N ARG A 80 -0.77 11.34 -3.76
CA ARG A 80 -0.83 12.80 -3.90
C ARG A 80 -2.19 13.25 -4.43
N GLN A 81 -2.89 12.40 -5.17
CA GLN A 81 -4.24 12.71 -5.65
C GLN A 81 -5.31 12.49 -4.57
N GLY A 82 -4.96 11.97 -3.41
CA GLY A 82 -5.90 11.77 -2.32
C GLY A 82 -6.35 10.33 -2.13
N PHE A 83 -5.72 9.38 -2.79
CA PHE A 83 -6.06 7.97 -2.64
C PHE A 83 -5.22 7.32 -1.53
N ASP A 84 -5.80 6.33 -0.89
CA ASP A 84 -5.10 5.44 0.03
C ASP A 84 -4.60 4.27 -0.80
N THR A 85 -3.28 4.20 -1.03
CA THR A 85 -2.73 3.21 -1.94
C THR A 85 -2.07 2.08 -1.17
N TRP A 86 -2.34 0.87 -1.62
CA TRP A 86 -1.85 -0.35 -1.03
C TRP A 86 -1.32 -1.27 -2.12
N CYS A 87 -0.37 -2.10 -1.78
CA CYS A 87 -0.02 -3.24 -2.61
C CYS A 87 0.24 -4.44 -1.72
N VAL A 88 0.16 -5.63 -2.30
CA VAL A 88 0.35 -6.89 -1.60
C VAL A 88 1.32 -7.76 -2.39
N ASP A 89 2.22 -8.42 -1.67
CA ASP A 89 3.03 -9.48 -2.28
C ASP A 89 2.25 -10.78 -2.15
N MET A 90 1.95 -11.40 -3.29
CA MET A 90 1.31 -12.71 -3.30
C MET A 90 2.22 -13.74 -2.65
N GLN A 91 1.65 -14.80 -2.11
CA GLN A 91 2.51 -15.87 -1.58
C GLN A 91 3.45 -16.39 -2.66
N GLY A 92 4.70 -16.61 -2.27
CA GLY A 92 5.77 -16.96 -3.20
C GLY A 92 6.57 -15.78 -3.71
N TYR A 93 6.15 -14.56 -3.42
CA TYR A 93 6.80 -13.34 -3.89
C TYR A 93 7.21 -12.41 -2.75
N GLY A 94 8.22 -11.60 -3.02
CA GLY A 94 8.64 -10.54 -2.14
C GLY A 94 8.88 -10.99 -0.71
N ARG A 95 8.22 -10.30 0.21
CA ARG A 95 8.35 -10.58 1.65
C ARG A 95 7.31 -11.56 2.17
N SER A 96 6.36 -11.98 1.33
CA SER A 96 5.33 -12.93 1.74
C SER A 96 5.89 -14.34 1.85
N THR A 97 5.13 -15.21 2.52
CA THR A 97 5.54 -16.60 2.72
C THR A 97 5.88 -17.29 1.40
N LYS A 98 6.98 -18.02 1.40
CA LYS A 98 7.41 -18.81 0.25
C LYS A 98 7.44 -20.28 0.65
N ASP A 99 6.55 -21.07 0.06
CA ASP A 99 6.48 -22.50 0.29
C ASP A 99 6.60 -23.21 -1.04
N ARG A 100 7.68 -23.97 -1.22
CA ARG A 100 7.95 -24.67 -2.48
C ARG A 100 6.91 -25.73 -2.83
N ARG A 101 6.13 -26.16 -1.82
CA ARG A 101 5.07 -27.14 -2.02
C ARG A 101 3.80 -26.54 -2.58
N ASN A 102 3.68 -25.21 -2.52
CA ASN A 102 2.51 -24.51 -3.05
C ASN A 102 2.85 -23.83 -4.36
N ASN A 103 2.14 -24.25 -5.41
CA ASN A 103 2.20 -23.51 -6.67
C ASN A 103 1.23 -22.36 -6.59
N SER A 104 1.74 -21.16 -6.84
CA SER A 104 0.89 -19.97 -6.90
C SER A 104 0.08 -20.04 -8.19
N ASP A 105 -1.16 -20.45 -8.08
CA ASP A 105 -2.07 -20.48 -9.21
C ASP A 105 -3.10 -19.34 -9.09
N ILE A 106 -4.00 -19.25 -10.03
CA ILE A 106 -5.02 -18.20 -10.06
C ILE A 106 -5.90 -18.25 -8.81
N ALA A 107 -6.26 -19.46 -8.38
CA ALA A 107 -7.11 -19.62 -7.20
C ALA A 107 -6.41 -19.10 -5.93
N THR A 108 -5.14 -19.45 -5.77
CA THR A 108 -4.33 -18.97 -4.65
C THR A 108 -4.20 -17.45 -4.69
N GLY A 109 -3.96 -16.90 -5.88
CA GLY A 109 -3.88 -15.46 -6.05
C GLY A 109 -5.18 -14.76 -5.69
N ALA A 110 -6.31 -15.34 -6.07
CA ALA A 110 -7.60 -14.77 -5.71
C ALA A 110 -7.82 -14.77 -4.19
N GLU A 111 -7.42 -15.84 -3.52
CA GLU A 111 -7.50 -15.92 -2.06
C GLU A 111 -6.63 -14.87 -1.39
N ASP A 112 -5.41 -14.67 -1.89
CA ASP A 112 -4.50 -13.66 -1.37
C ASP A 112 -5.08 -12.26 -1.55
N CYS A 113 -5.65 -11.96 -2.71
CA CYS A 113 -6.29 -10.67 -2.95
C CYS A 113 -7.48 -10.46 -2.03
N ALA A 114 -8.28 -11.50 -1.81
CA ALA A 114 -9.43 -11.41 -0.92
C ALA A 114 -8.98 -11.14 0.52
N ALA A 115 -7.92 -11.81 0.97
CA ALA A 115 -7.38 -11.61 2.32
C ALA A 115 -6.86 -10.19 2.49
N ALA A 116 -6.13 -9.69 1.50
CA ALA A 116 -5.61 -8.32 1.52
C ALA A 116 -6.74 -7.30 1.54
N ALA A 117 -7.74 -7.47 0.70
CA ALA A 117 -8.89 -6.57 0.65
C ALA A 117 -9.67 -6.56 1.97
N ALA A 118 -9.85 -7.72 2.58
CA ALA A 118 -10.53 -7.82 3.87
C ALA A 118 -9.76 -7.09 4.97
N TYR A 119 -8.44 -7.25 5.00
CA TYR A 119 -7.59 -6.56 5.96
C TYR A 119 -7.69 -5.04 5.81
N ILE A 120 -7.58 -4.56 4.57
CA ILE A 120 -7.65 -3.12 4.28
C ILE A 120 -9.01 -2.58 4.71
N ARG A 121 -10.08 -3.27 4.36
CA ARG A 121 -11.43 -2.83 4.70
C ARG A 121 -11.62 -2.72 6.21
N SER A 122 -11.12 -3.69 6.95
CA SER A 122 -11.18 -3.69 8.40
C SER A 122 -10.40 -2.51 9.00
N LEU A 123 -9.18 -2.29 8.53
CA LEU A 123 -8.33 -1.22 9.04
C LEU A 123 -8.91 0.15 8.73
N VAL A 124 -9.31 0.37 7.48
CA VAL A 124 -9.82 1.67 7.03
C VAL A 124 -11.13 2.01 7.72
N SER A 125 -11.99 1.03 7.96
CA SER A 125 -13.22 1.25 8.72
C SER A 125 -12.93 1.68 10.14
N GLY A 126 -11.90 1.11 10.76
CA GLY A 126 -11.51 1.47 12.12
C GLY A 126 -10.89 2.85 12.25
N GLU A 127 -10.39 3.40 11.13
CA GLU A 127 -9.76 4.73 11.12
C GLU A 127 -10.75 5.89 11.02
N ARG A 128 -11.99 5.62 10.76
CA ARG A 128 -13.04 6.65 10.63
C ARG A 128 -13.51 7.20 11.96
#